data_0c7ff5c10da67bbbaf6a04fd19e52495
#
_entry.id   0c7ff5c10da67bbbaf6a04fd19e52495
#
_cell.length_a   1.000
_cell.length_b   1.000
_cell.length_c   1.000
_cell.angle_alpha   90.00
_cell.angle_beta   90.00
_cell.angle_gamma   90.00
#
_symmetry.space_group_name_H-M   'P 1'
#
loop_
_entity.id
_entity.type
_entity.pdbx_description
1 polymer ?
#
loop_
_entity_poly.entity_id
_entity_poly.type
_entity_poly.pdbx_seq_one_letter_code
_entity_poly.pdbx_strand_id
1 'polypeptide(L)'
;PTKDKRIDGGSYGIIPSPVDGSIWVAQGYNVPGAIIRLSPGANPPNTCLAEVYEPPFNNPASTISGFTPRGIDIDREGVIWTALAGSGHFASFDRRKCPVLNGPTATGQHCVEGWTLHETPGPHFKDVTYSGSADMLYYNWVDQFDTLGLGKNVPIATGTGSDSLLVLQPDGEFVVLRVPYPMGFSTRGVDGRIDDPNSGWKGRGLWANYAIHAPWHTEGGEGV
;
A
#
# COMPACT_ATOMS: atom_id res chain seq x y z
N PRO A 1 29.46 12.99 -4.29
CA PRO A 1 29.84 11.72 -3.66
C PRO A 1 29.87 11.81 -2.13
N THR A 2 30.37 12.90 -1.51
CA THR A 2 30.48 13.03 -0.04
C THR A 2 29.13 13.25 0.66
N LYS A 3 28.09 13.60 -0.07
CA LYS A 3 26.71 13.77 0.44
C LYS A 3 25.78 12.62 0.06
N ASP A 4 26.27 11.71 -0.78
CA ASP A 4 25.47 10.58 -1.21
C ASP A 4 25.33 9.59 -0.06
N LYS A 5 24.11 9.16 0.20
CA LYS A 5 23.80 8.15 1.20
C LYS A 5 23.01 7.04 0.54
N ARG A 6 23.52 5.82 0.67
CA ARG A 6 22.79 4.64 0.21
C ARG A 6 21.58 4.42 1.09
N ILE A 7 20.43 4.18 0.47
CA ILE A 7 19.23 3.69 1.13
C ILE A 7 19.28 2.18 1.01
N ASP A 8 19.47 1.50 2.13
CA ASP A 8 19.52 0.04 2.17
C ASP A 8 18.11 -0.54 2.20
N GLY A 9 17.93 -1.64 1.49
CA GLY A 9 16.71 -2.42 1.41
C GLY A 9 16.24 -2.67 -0.01
N GLY A 10 15.39 -3.68 -0.19
CA GLY A 10 14.80 -4.03 -1.47
C GLY A 10 13.53 -3.23 -1.75
N SER A 11 13.46 -2.58 -2.90
CA SER A 11 12.22 -1.99 -3.40
C SER A 11 11.26 -3.06 -3.87
N TYR A 12 9.95 -2.85 -3.64
CA TYR A 12 8.90 -3.77 -4.03
C TYR A 12 7.90 -3.13 -5.01
N GLY A 13 7.10 -2.19 -4.56
CA GLY A 13 6.19 -1.42 -5.41
C GLY A 13 6.79 -0.06 -5.77
N ILE A 14 6.40 0.48 -6.91
CA ILE A 14 6.83 1.80 -7.39
C ILE A 14 5.68 2.51 -8.09
N ILE A 15 5.51 3.82 -7.81
CA ILE A 15 4.47 4.64 -8.40
C ILE A 15 4.95 6.09 -8.61
N PRO A 16 4.69 6.71 -9.78
CA PRO A 16 4.92 8.13 -9.96
C PRO A 16 3.81 8.97 -9.35
N SER A 17 4.16 10.09 -8.75
CA SER A 17 3.21 11.05 -8.20
C SER A 17 2.58 11.90 -9.31
N PRO A 18 1.24 11.96 -9.40
CA PRO A 18 0.55 12.83 -10.36
C PRO A 18 0.62 14.31 -9.95
N VAL A 19 1.05 14.61 -8.73
CA VAL A 19 1.06 15.98 -8.19
C VAL A 19 2.34 16.72 -8.53
N ASP A 20 3.49 16.05 -8.38
CA ASP A 20 4.80 16.70 -8.46
C ASP A 20 5.86 15.91 -9.26
N GLY A 21 5.47 14.81 -9.87
CA GLY A 21 6.35 13.95 -10.67
C GLY A 21 7.43 13.23 -9.85
N SER A 22 7.38 13.26 -8.53
CA SER A 22 8.25 12.45 -7.71
C SER A 22 7.90 10.96 -7.84
N ILE A 23 8.88 10.11 -7.56
CA ILE A 23 8.70 8.66 -7.58
C ILE A 23 8.61 8.17 -6.14
N TRP A 24 7.62 7.34 -5.87
CA TRP A 24 7.46 6.70 -4.58
C TRP A 24 7.70 5.20 -4.69
N VAL A 25 8.34 4.63 -3.67
CA VAL A 25 8.77 3.23 -3.65
C VAL A 25 8.43 2.63 -2.29
N ALA A 26 7.82 1.46 -2.29
CA ALA A 26 7.68 0.66 -1.07
C ALA A 26 8.90 -0.22 -0.86
N GLN A 27 9.39 -0.28 0.38
CA GLN A 27 10.55 -1.07 0.80
C GLN A 27 10.11 -2.08 1.86
N GLY A 28 9.75 -3.28 1.43
CA GLY A 28 9.06 -4.27 2.24
C GLY A 28 9.90 -5.44 2.73
N TYR A 29 11.21 -5.45 2.49
CA TYR A 29 12.06 -6.59 2.89
C TYR A 29 12.74 -6.40 4.25
N ASN A 30 12.74 -5.19 4.78
CA ASN A 30 13.24 -4.87 6.11
C ASN A 30 12.09 -4.63 7.09
N VAL A 31 12.34 -4.72 8.37
CA VAL A 31 11.40 -4.35 9.44
C VAL A 31 11.95 -3.08 10.14
N PRO A 32 11.17 -2.02 10.19
CA PRO A 32 9.76 -1.88 9.80
C PRO A 32 9.54 -1.74 8.30
N GLY A 33 10.57 -1.54 7.47
CA GLY A 33 10.44 -1.13 6.10
C GLY A 33 10.11 0.36 5.98
N ALA A 34 9.94 0.86 4.76
CA ALA A 34 9.69 2.27 4.54
C ALA A 34 8.94 2.53 3.23
N ILE A 35 8.35 3.69 3.10
CA ILE A 35 8.09 4.29 1.80
C ILE A 35 9.16 5.36 1.54
N ILE A 36 9.65 5.39 0.32
CA ILE A 36 10.73 6.28 -0.10
C ILE A 36 10.21 7.19 -1.19
N ARG A 37 10.41 8.49 -1.00
CA ARG A 37 10.15 9.47 -2.05
C ARG A 37 11.45 9.89 -2.71
N LEU A 38 11.51 9.83 -4.03
CA LEU A 38 12.58 10.33 -4.84
C LEU A 38 12.08 11.52 -5.66
N SER A 39 12.61 12.70 -5.39
CA SER A 39 12.42 13.90 -6.21
C SER A 39 13.61 14.04 -7.16
N PRO A 40 13.42 14.00 -8.48
CA PRO A 40 14.52 14.12 -9.42
C PRO A 40 15.13 15.53 -9.45
N GLY A 41 14.37 16.56 -9.06
CA GLY A 41 14.81 17.95 -9.16
C GLY A 41 14.95 18.43 -10.60
N ALA A 42 15.60 19.59 -10.77
CA ALA A 42 15.71 20.23 -12.08
C ALA A 42 16.82 19.67 -12.98
N ASN A 43 17.81 18.98 -12.42
CA ASN A 43 18.97 18.44 -13.16
C ASN A 43 19.41 17.07 -12.60
N PRO A 44 18.67 16.00 -12.86
CA PRO A 44 19.04 14.66 -12.41
C PRO A 44 20.36 14.19 -13.07
N PRO A 45 21.20 13.40 -12.37
CA PRO A 45 21.05 12.93 -11.00
C PRO A 45 21.51 13.92 -9.93
N ASN A 46 22.08 15.06 -10.31
CA ASN A 46 22.77 15.99 -9.40
C ASN A 46 21.85 16.69 -8.40
N THR A 47 20.55 16.76 -8.72
CA THR A 47 19.53 17.43 -7.90
C THR A 47 18.55 16.46 -7.26
N CYS A 48 18.77 15.16 -7.39
CA CYS A 48 17.89 14.16 -6.78
C CYS A 48 17.95 14.25 -5.25
N LEU A 49 16.76 14.24 -4.64
CA LEU A 49 16.59 14.19 -3.20
C LEU A 49 15.75 12.98 -2.83
N ALA A 50 16.19 12.22 -1.85
CA ALA A 50 15.45 11.11 -1.30
C ALA A 50 14.98 11.41 0.12
N GLU A 51 13.75 11.03 0.41
CA GLU A 51 13.13 11.08 1.74
C GLU A 51 12.71 9.67 2.10
N VAL A 52 12.89 9.28 3.37
CA VAL A 52 12.57 7.93 3.86
C VAL A 52 11.59 8.04 5.01
N TYR A 53 10.44 7.40 4.88
CA TYR A 53 9.34 7.43 5.84
C TYR A 53 9.02 6.01 6.30
N GLU A 54 9.45 5.68 7.49
CA GLU A 54 9.07 4.43 8.14
C GLU A 54 7.67 4.56 8.75
N PRO A 55 6.83 3.53 8.64
CA PRO A 55 5.58 3.50 9.39
C PRO A 55 5.86 3.45 10.90
N PRO A 56 4.90 3.86 11.74
CA PRO A 56 5.08 3.77 13.19
C PRO A 56 5.23 2.29 13.58
N PHE A 57 6.39 1.95 14.11
CA PHE A 57 6.72 0.60 14.55
C PHE A 57 7.35 0.66 15.93
N ASN A 58 6.66 0.10 16.92
CA ASN A 58 7.06 0.21 18.33
C ASN A 58 7.38 1.65 18.76
N ASN A 59 6.64 2.60 18.19
CA ASN A 59 6.84 4.02 18.42
C ASN A 59 5.95 4.49 19.57
N PRO A 60 6.50 5.10 20.63
CA PRO A 60 5.71 5.56 21.76
C PRO A 60 4.71 6.69 21.40
N ALA A 61 4.90 7.36 20.26
CA ALA A 61 3.95 8.35 19.75
C ALA A 61 2.76 7.75 18.99
N SER A 62 2.72 6.42 18.83
CA SER A 62 1.63 5.72 18.15
C SER A 62 1.14 4.54 18.98
N THR A 63 -0.17 4.38 19.05
CA THR A 63 -0.81 3.21 19.69
C THR A 63 -0.86 1.99 18.79
N ILE A 64 -0.59 2.16 17.48
CA ILE A 64 -0.66 1.11 16.47
C ILE A 64 0.73 0.95 15.85
N SER A 65 1.14 -0.29 15.63
CA SER A 65 2.43 -0.64 15.05
C SER A 65 2.23 -1.24 13.67
N GLY A 66 2.80 -0.60 12.64
CA GLY A 66 2.73 -1.05 11.26
C GLY A 66 4.10 -1.35 10.67
N PHE A 67 4.19 -2.34 9.77
CA PHE A 67 5.46 -2.70 9.16
C PHE A 67 5.30 -3.48 7.84
N THR A 68 6.39 -3.55 7.08
CA THR A 68 6.52 -4.27 5.81
C THR A 68 5.59 -3.75 4.72
N PRO A 69 5.74 -2.48 4.27
CA PRO A 69 5.01 -1.97 3.12
C PRO A 69 5.41 -2.73 1.85
N ARG A 70 4.42 -3.19 1.09
CA ARG A 70 4.63 -3.93 -0.17
C ARG A 70 4.01 -3.26 -1.37
N GLY A 71 2.70 -3.38 -1.55
CA GLY A 71 1.98 -2.63 -2.57
C GLY A 71 2.04 -1.14 -2.25
N ILE A 72 2.09 -0.32 -3.29
CA ILE A 72 2.05 1.14 -3.16
C ILE A 72 1.28 1.73 -4.34
N ASP A 73 0.42 2.67 -4.06
CA ASP A 73 -0.23 3.50 -5.04
C ASP A 73 -0.47 4.89 -4.46
N ILE A 74 -0.93 5.81 -5.28
CA ILE A 74 -1.10 7.21 -4.90
C ILE A 74 -2.44 7.74 -5.41
N ASP A 75 -3.10 8.56 -4.62
CA ASP A 75 -4.28 9.26 -5.09
C ASP A 75 -3.95 10.56 -5.83
N ARG A 76 -4.96 11.20 -6.38
CA ARG A 76 -4.79 12.44 -7.13
C ARG A 76 -4.40 13.65 -6.28
N GLU A 77 -4.50 13.53 -4.96
CA GLU A 77 -4.15 14.56 -3.99
C GLU A 77 -2.75 14.35 -3.41
N GLY A 78 -2.09 13.26 -3.81
CA GLY A 78 -0.72 12.93 -3.40
C GLY A 78 -0.64 12.15 -2.08
N VAL A 79 -1.73 11.61 -1.59
CA VAL A 79 -1.72 10.68 -0.46
C VAL A 79 -1.28 9.31 -0.96
N ILE A 80 -0.27 8.76 -0.31
CA ILE A 80 0.22 7.42 -0.60
C ILE A 80 -0.64 6.40 0.12
N TRP A 81 -0.98 5.33 -0.58
CA TRP A 81 -1.64 4.16 -0.04
C TRP A 81 -0.73 2.96 -0.17
N THR A 82 -0.60 2.18 0.90
CA THR A 82 0.30 1.03 0.92
C THR A 82 -0.26 -0.12 1.75
N ALA A 83 -0.05 -1.32 1.26
CA ALA A 83 -0.37 -2.55 1.97
C ALA A 83 0.78 -2.88 2.94
N LEU A 84 0.53 -2.86 4.24
CA LEU A 84 1.49 -3.27 5.27
C LEU A 84 1.37 -4.78 5.50
N ALA A 85 2.02 -5.55 4.63
CA ALA A 85 1.84 -7.00 4.56
C ALA A 85 2.27 -7.74 5.84
N GLY A 86 3.24 -7.20 6.58
CA GLY A 86 3.72 -7.81 7.82
C GLY A 86 2.79 -7.59 9.00
N SER A 87 2.09 -6.47 9.04
CA SER A 87 1.21 -6.11 10.16
C SER A 87 -0.30 -6.23 9.85
N GLY A 88 -0.68 -6.54 8.61
CA GLY A 88 -2.08 -6.71 8.24
C GLY A 88 -2.91 -5.42 8.23
N HIS A 89 -2.26 -4.27 8.04
CA HIS A 89 -2.94 -2.99 7.92
C HIS A 89 -2.96 -2.51 6.47
N PHE A 90 -4.03 -1.80 6.12
CA PHE A 90 -4.03 -0.93 4.95
C PHE A 90 -3.71 0.48 5.41
N ALA A 91 -2.66 1.08 4.89
CA ALA A 91 -2.16 2.35 5.40
C ALA A 91 -2.21 3.46 4.36
N SER A 92 -2.53 4.66 4.83
CA SER A 92 -2.33 5.90 4.08
C SER A 92 -1.21 6.73 4.70
N PHE A 93 -0.52 7.49 3.84
CA PHE A 93 0.52 8.42 4.25
C PHE A 93 0.36 9.76 3.54
N ASP A 94 0.12 10.80 4.30
CA ASP A 94 0.03 12.18 3.82
C ASP A 94 1.27 12.97 4.23
N ARG A 95 2.18 13.16 3.27
CA ARG A 95 3.43 13.89 3.47
C ARG A 95 3.22 15.33 3.94
N ARG A 96 2.08 15.95 3.64
CA ARG A 96 1.78 17.34 4.03
C ARG A 96 1.64 17.52 5.53
N LYS A 97 1.41 16.43 6.27
CA LYS A 97 1.30 16.43 7.74
C LYS A 97 2.66 16.33 8.44
N CYS A 98 3.73 16.08 7.70
CA CYS A 98 5.06 15.91 8.27
C CYS A 98 5.66 17.21 8.76
N PRO A 99 6.18 17.26 9.99
CA PRO A 99 6.86 18.45 10.51
C PRO A 99 8.21 18.69 9.84
N VAL A 100 8.85 17.63 9.35
CA VAL A 100 10.13 17.69 8.62
C VAL A 100 9.99 16.94 7.30
N LEU A 101 10.21 17.62 6.17
CA LEU A 101 10.04 17.07 4.83
C LEU A 101 11.35 16.66 4.15
N ASN A 102 12.46 17.27 4.53
CA ASN A 102 13.76 16.97 3.92
C ASN A 102 14.91 17.29 4.88
N GLY A 103 16.12 16.97 4.45
CA GLY A 103 17.32 17.18 5.26
C GLY A 103 17.75 15.92 6.04
N PRO A 104 18.81 16.02 6.83
CA PRO A 104 19.42 14.86 7.48
C PRO A 104 18.55 14.19 8.55
N THR A 105 17.53 14.89 9.04
CA THR A 105 16.57 14.38 10.03
C THR A 105 15.30 13.82 9.42
N ALA A 106 15.11 13.95 8.10
CA ALA A 106 13.96 13.38 7.37
C ALA A 106 14.18 11.89 7.04
N THR A 107 14.42 11.08 8.06
CA THR A 107 14.67 9.64 7.94
C THR A 107 14.03 8.87 9.09
N GLY A 108 13.72 7.63 8.85
CA GLY A 108 13.12 6.75 9.85
C GLY A 108 11.67 7.15 10.17
N GLN A 109 11.32 7.09 11.45
CA GLN A 109 9.96 7.37 11.94
C GLN A 109 9.77 8.86 12.32
N HIS A 110 10.30 9.76 11.55
CA HIS A 110 10.28 11.22 11.83
C HIS A 110 8.93 11.89 11.52
N CYS A 111 7.99 11.17 10.92
CA CYS A 111 6.68 11.68 10.54
C CYS A 111 5.58 10.66 10.85
N VAL A 112 5.31 10.44 12.13
CA VAL A 112 4.23 9.55 12.57
C VAL A 112 2.87 10.15 12.20
N GLU A 113 2.75 11.46 12.23
CA GLU A 113 1.53 12.22 11.95
C GLU A 113 1.03 12.07 10.50
N GLY A 114 1.94 11.70 9.59
CA GLY A 114 1.60 11.40 8.20
C GLY A 114 0.85 10.10 8.00
N TRP A 115 1.01 9.15 8.91
CA TRP A 115 0.48 7.81 8.78
C TRP A 115 -0.92 7.67 9.38
N THR A 116 -1.77 6.95 8.68
CA THR A 116 -3.03 6.41 9.20
C THR A 116 -3.09 4.92 8.84
N LEU A 117 -3.21 4.07 9.85
CA LEU A 117 -3.28 2.63 9.69
C LEU A 117 -4.73 2.17 9.85
N HIS A 118 -5.27 1.58 8.81
CA HIS A 118 -6.63 1.04 8.78
C HIS A 118 -6.58 -0.46 9.02
N GLU A 119 -7.27 -0.89 10.03
CA GLU A 119 -7.47 -2.29 10.35
C GLU A 119 -8.48 -2.89 9.37
N THR A 120 -8.12 -3.97 8.70
CA THR A 120 -8.99 -4.60 7.73
C THR A 120 -9.98 -5.57 8.39
N PRO A 121 -11.13 -5.88 7.75
CA PRO A 121 -12.20 -6.68 8.35
C PRO A 121 -11.91 -8.19 8.41
N GLY A 122 -10.64 -8.59 8.31
CA GLY A 122 -10.23 -9.98 8.44
C GLY A 122 -10.20 -10.48 9.88
N PRO A 123 -9.98 -11.78 10.08
CA PRO A 123 -9.75 -12.32 11.41
C PRO A 123 -8.47 -11.76 12.03
N HIS A 124 -8.40 -11.75 13.36
CA HIS A 124 -7.20 -11.35 14.10
C HIS A 124 -6.44 -12.55 14.63
N PHE A 125 -5.13 -12.40 14.76
CA PHE A 125 -4.36 -13.37 15.51
C PHE A 125 -4.70 -13.31 16.99
N LYS A 126 -4.88 -14.46 17.60
CA LYS A 126 -5.11 -14.56 19.03
C LYS A 126 -3.92 -13.99 19.80
N ASP A 127 -4.19 -13.20 20.83
CA ASP A 127 -3.19 -12.64 21.76
C ASP A 127 -2.18 -11.67 21.11
N VAL A 128 -2.45 -11.16 19.91
CA VAL A 128 -1.66 -10.13 19.25
C VAL A 128 -2.42 -8.80 19.25
N THR A 129 -1.92 -7.84 20.02
CA THR A 129 -2.62 -6.57 20.27
C THR A 129 -2.22 -5.42 19.32
N TYR A 130 -1.17 -5.59 18.52
CA TYR A 130 -0.60 -4.52 17.69
C TYR A 130 -0.72 -4.75 16.18
N SER A 131 -1.23 -5.89 15.76
CA SER A 131 -1.45 -6.15 14.35
C SER A 131 -2.80 -5.65 13.89
N GLY A 132 -2.90 -5.39 12.60
CA GLY A 132 -4.17 -5.34 11.91
C GLY A 132 -4.80 -6.72 11.84
N SER A 133 -5.48 -7.05 10.74
CA SER A 133 -6.02 -8.40 10.59
C SER A 133 -4.91 -9.44 10.32
N ALA A 134 -5.25 -10.71 10.46
CA ALA A 134 -4.41 -11.82 10.01
C ALA A 134 -4.34 -11.94 8.48
N ASP A 135 -5.03 -11.08 7.76
CA ASP A 135 -5.04 -11.05 6.31
C ASP A 135 -3.76 -10.40 5.78
N MET A 136 -3.02 -11.12 4.98
CA MET A 136 -1.84 -10.56 4.34
C MET A 136 -2.25 -9.72 3.13
N LEU A 137 -2.19 -8.42 3.28
CA LEU A 137 -2.36 -7.48 2.17
C LEU A 137 -1.09 -7.46 1.33
N TYR A 138 -1.19 -7.80 0.05
CA TYR A 138 0.00 -7.91 -0.79
C TYR A 138 0.19 -6.72 -1.71
N TYR A 139 -0.86 -6.34 -2.42
CA TYR A 139 -0.90 -5.20 -3.33
C TYR A 139 -2.09 -4.30 -3.06
N ASN A 140 -2.04 -3.12 -3.61
CA ASN A 140 -3.13 -2.16 -3.61
C ASN A 140 -3.14 -1.34 -4.89
N TRP A 141 -4.27 -0.76 -5.17
CA TRP A 141 -4.52 0.19 -6.24
C TRP A 141 -5.47 1.27 -5.72
N VAL A 142 -5.39 2.47 -6.28
CA VAL A 142 -6.30 3.57 -5.96
C VAL A 142 -7.18 3.88 -7.15
N ASP A 143 -8.48 3.77 -6.98
CA ASP A 143 -9.45 4.21 -8.00
C ASP A 143 -9.52 5.72 -8.06
N GLN A 144 -8.64 6.31 -8.83
CA GLN A 144 -8.53 7.77 -8.97
C GLN A 144 -9.71 8.40 -9.72
N PHE A 145 -10.45 7.62 -10.50
CA PHE A 145 -11.38 8.10 -11.51
C PHE A 145 -12.82 7.62 -11.34
N ASP A 146 -13.13 7.02 -10.22
CA ASP A 146 -14.45 6.45 -9.96
C ASP A 146 -14.82 5.32 -10.95
N THR A 147 -13.86 4.45 -11.21
CA THR A 147 -14.05 3.30 -12.11
C THR A 147 -15.10 2.34 -11.56
N LEU A 148 -15.14 2.15 -10.25
CA LEU A 148 -16.06 1.24 -9.57
C LEU A 148 -17.41 1.87 -9.21
N GLY A 149 -17.56 3.18 -9.34
CA GLY A 149 -18.78 3.89 -8.92
C GLY A 149 -18.89 4.07 -7.40
N LEU A 150 -17.77 3.98 -6.68
CA LEU A 150 -17.71 4.14 -5.22
C LEU A 150 -17.10 5.49 -4.79
N GLY A 151 -16.79 6.33 -5.76
CA GLY A 151 -16.14 7.62 -5.57
C GLY A 151 -14.73 7.66 -6.16
N LYS A 152 -14.14 8.86 -6.18
CA LYS A 152 -12.76 9.07 -6.63
C LYS A 152 -11.80 8.91 -5.47
N ASN A 153 -10.56 8.52 -5.81
CA ASN A 153 -9.49 8.31 -4.84
C ASN A 153 -9.81 7.19 -3.80
N VAL A 154 -10.56 6.19 -4.23
CA VAL A 154 -10.95 5.06 -3.37
C VAL A 154 -9.85 4.00 -3.42
N PRO A 155 -9.17 3.72 -2.30
CA PRO A 155 -8.11 2.73 -2.25
C PRO A 155 -8.66 1.31 -2.10
N ILE A 156 -8.00 0.37 -2.75
CA ILE A 156 -8.36 -1.04 -2.81
C ILE A 156 -7.14 -1.88 -2.52
N ALA A 157 -7.24 -2.75 -1.52
CA ALA A 157 -6.19 -3.70 -1.18
C ALA A 157 -6.57 -5.12 -1.56
N THR A 158 -5.57 -5.96 -1.77
CA THR A 158 -5.77 -7.39 -1.98
C THR A 158 -5.79 -8.13 -0.64
N GLY A 159 -6.92 -8.73 -0.30
CA GLY A 159 -7.09 -9.58 0.87
C GLY A 159 -6.67 -11.01 0.56
N THR A 160 -5.37 -11.28 0.61
CA THR A 160 -4.80 -12.56 0.18
C THR A 160 -5.23 -13.72 1.07
N GLY A 161 -5.41 -13.50 2.37
CA GLY A 161 -5.86 -14.53 3.30
C GLY A 161 -7.37 -14.67 3.39
N SER A 162 -8.13 -13.74 2.83
CA SER A 162 -9.60 -13.72 2.88
C SER A 162 -10.28 -13.97 1.52
N ASP A 163 -9.52 -14.31 0.48
CA ASP A 163 -10.02 -14.48 -0.89
C ASP A 163 -10.85 -13.29 -1.36
N SER A 164 -10.38 -12.08 -1.11
CA SER A 164 -11.16 -10.88 -1.36
C SER A 164 -10.34 -9.71 -1.88
N LEU A 165 -11.04 -8.73 -2.41
CA LEU A 165 -10.53 -7.37 -2.59
C LEU A 165 -11.23 -6.49 -1.54
N LEU A 166 -10.45 -5.67 -0.86
CA LEU A 166 -10.89 -4.84 0.25
C LEU A 166 -10.90 -3.39 -0.20
N VAL A 167 -12.07 -2.82 -0.35
CA VAL A 167 -12.27 -1.44 -0.78
C VAL A 167 -12.51 -0.57 0.45
N LEU A 168 -11.65 0.38 0.73
CA LEU A 168 -11.86 1.32 1.82
C LEU A 168 -12.61 2.55 1.32
N GLN A 169 -13.83 2.72 1.81
CA GLN A 169 -14.68 3.86 1.46
C GLN A 169 -14.29 5.14 2.22
N PRO A 170 -14.70 6.32 1.75
CA PRO A 170 -14.38 7.59 2.40
C PRO A 170 -14.94 7.74 3.83
N ASP A 171 -15.96 7.00 4.19
CA ASP A 171 -16.53 6.94 5.54
C ASP A 171 -15.74 6.06 6.50
N GLY A 172 -14.70 5.38 6.00
CA GLY A 172 -13.85 4.48 6.78
C GLY A 172 -14.31 3.02 6.80
N GLU A 173 -15.45 2.72 6.17
CA GLU A 173 -15.97 1.36 6.10
C GLU A 173 -15.36 0.58 4.94
N PHE A 174 -15.18 -0.72 5.14
CA PHE A 174 -14.69 -1.61 4.09
C PHE A 174 -15.82 -2.31 3.35
N VAL A 175 -15.78 -2.26 2.02
CA VAL A 175 -16.53 -3.16 1.15
C VAL A 175 -15.64 -4.37 0.83
N VAL A 176 -16.12 -5.55 1.15
CA VAL A 176 -15.40 -6.80 0.91
C VAL A 176 -15.95 -7.45 -0.35
N LEU A 177 -15.16 -7.43 -1.42
CA LEU A 177 -15.48 -8.05 -2.70
C LEU A 177 -14.90 -9.46 -2.72
N ARG A 178 -15.69 -10.45 -2.33
CA ARG A 178 -15.23 -11.82 -2.27
C ARG A 178 -15.11 -12.44 -3.66
N VAL A 179 -13.97 -13.09 -3.87
CA VAL A 179 -13.76 -13.92 -5.06
C VAL A 179 -14.35 -15.32 -4.78
N PRO A 180 -15.13 -15.87 -5.70
CA PRO A 180 -15.82 -17.13 -5.46
C PRO A 180 -14.87 -18.29 -5.14
N TYR A 181 -15.13 -18.96 -4.06
CA TYR A 181 -14.56 -20.24 -3.69
C TYR A 181 -15.08 -21.36 -4.64
N PRO A 182 -14.33 -22.40 -5.06
CA PRO A 182 -13.08 -22.88 -4.45
C PRO A 182 -11.81 -22.38 -5.18
N MET A 183 -11.87 -21.31 -5.90
CA MET A 183 -10.77 -20.89 -6.77
C MET A 183 -9.50 -20.46 -6.03
N GLY A 184 -9.57 -20.17 -4.71
CA GLY A 184 -8.44 -19.76 -3.90
C GLY A 184 -7.78 -18.51 -4.45
N PHE A 185 -8.21 -17.36 -4.00
CA PHE A 185 -7.75 -16.09 -4.54
C PHE A 185 -6.58 -15.55 -3.73
N SER A 186 -5.38 -15.77 -4.24
CA SER A 186 -4.17 -15.12 -3.73
C SER A 186 -3.61 -14.26 -4.84
N THR A 187 -3.79 -12.95 -4.76
CA THR A 187 -3.38 -12.04 -5.83
C THR A 187 -2.16 -11.20 -5.45
N ARG A 188 -1.31 -10.97 -6.44
CA ARG A 188 -0.13 -10.10 -6.36
C ARG A 188 -0.25 -8.86 -7.23
N GLY A 189 -1.39 -8.61 -7.81
CA GLY A 189 -1.61 -7.44 -8.64
C GLY A 189 -3.09 -7.13 -8.76
N VAL A 190 -3.40 -5.87 -8.60
CA VAL A 190 -4.73 -5.31 -8.78
C VAL A 190 -4.61 -4.00 -9.51
N ASP A 191 -5.49 -3.78 -10.48
CA ASP A 191 -5.54 -2.55 -11.26
C ASP A 191 -6.96 -2.32 -11.76
N GLY A 192 -7.33 -1.07 -11.97
CA GLY A 192 -8.61 -0.69 -12.51
C GLY A 192 -8.50 -0.25 -13.96
N ARG A 193 -9.58 -0.45 -14.70
CA ARG A 193 -9.64 -0.07 -16.09
C ARG A 193 -10.69 0.99 -16.34
N ILE A 194 -10.26 2.02 -17.04
CA ILE A 194 -11.13 3.06 -17.60
C ILE A 194 -11.41 2.72 -19.06
N ASP A 195 -12.62 3.01 -19.53
CA ASP A 195 -12.96 2.86 -20.93
C ASP A 195 -12.04 3.69 -21.82
N ASP A 196 -11.44 3.05 -22.79
CA ASP A 196 -10.76 3.71 -23.88
C ASP A 196 -11.76 3.88 -25.05
N PRO A 197 -12.13 5.11 -25.41
CA PRO A 197 -13.06 5.35 -26.52
C PRO A 197 -12.58 4.83 -27.86
N ASN A 198 -11.27 4.59 -27.99
CA ASN A 198 -10.67 4.09 -29.22
C ASN A 198 -10.55 2.55 -29.26
N SER A 199 -10.85 1.86 -28.19
CA SER A 199 -10.64 0.40 -28.09
C SER A 199 -11.73 -0.45 -28.73
N GLY A 200 -12.80 0.13 -29.18
CA GLY A 200 -13.94 -0.59 -29.80
C GLY A 200 -14.80 -1.36 -28.79
N TRP A 201 -14.48 -1.35 -27.50
CA TRP A 201 -15.31 -1.92 -26.43
C TRP A 201 -15.39 -0.93 -25.27
N LYS A 202 -16.45 -1.04 -24.51
CA LYS A 202 -16.72 -0.22 -23.35
C LYS A 202 -16.87 -1.10 -22.13
N GLY A 203 -16.31 -0.69 -21.02
CA GLY A 203 -16.46 -1.38 -19.76
C GLY A 203 -15.50 -0.88 -18.71
N ARG A 204 -16.02 -0.73 -17.52
CA ARG A 204 -15.25 -0.47 -16.32
C ARG A 204 -14.99 -1.80 -15.63
N GLY A 205 -13.82 -1.99 -15.08
CA GLY A 205 -13.49 -3.22 -14.41
C GLY A 205 -12.34 -3.09 -13.46
N LEU A 206 -12.39 -3.89 -12.42
CA LEU A 206 -11.28 -4.13 -11.53
C LEU A 206 -10.64 -5.46 -11.96
N TRP A 207 -9.34 -5.42 -12.22
CA TRP A 207 -8.57 -6.56 -12.66
C TRP A 207 -7.64 -7.00 -11.56
N ALA A 208 -7.65 -8.28 -11.26
CA ALA A 208 -6.71 -8.89 -10.35
C ALA A 208 -6.22 -10.22 -10.92
N ASN A 209 -4.96 -10.55 -10.68
CA ASN A 209 -4.42 -11.82 -11.12
C ASN A 209 -4.50 -12.86 -9.99
N TYR A 210 -4.53 -14.13 -10.36
CA TYR A 210 -4.26 -15.21 -9.43
C TYR A 210 -2.74 -15.36 -9.27
N ALA A 211 -2.27 -15.46 -8.01
CA ALA A 211 -0.89 -15.75 -7.76
C ALA A 211 -0.56 -17.22 -8.06
N ILE A 212 0.71 -17.46 -8.32
CA ILE A 212 1.24 -18.79 -8.61
C ILE A 212 1.38 -19.69 -7.37
N HIS A 213 1.13 -19.14 -6.16
CA HIS A 213 1.16 -19.93 -4.93
C HIS A 213 -0.15 -20.69 -4.76
N ALA A 214 -0.04 -21.90 -4.26
CA ALA A 214 -1.19 -22.70 -3.88
C ALA A 214 -2.07 -21.91 -2.90
N PRO A 215 -3.39 -22.01 -3.02
CA PRO A 215 -4.29 -21.37 -2.08
C PRO A 215 -4.04 -21.89 -0.67
N TRP A 216 -4.08 -20.98 0.28
CA TRP A 216 -3.92 -21.28 1.70
C TRP A 216 -5.10 -22.06 2.28
N HIS A 217 -6.22 -22.04 1.56
CA HIS A 217 -7.44 -22.66 2.00
C HIS A 217 -7.57 -24.04 1.36
N THR A 218 -7.55 -25.05 2.21
CA THR A 218 -7.99 -26.39 1.83
C THR A 218 -9.25 -26.72 2.61
N GLU A 219 -10.28 -27.21 1.93
CA GLU A 219 -11.41 -27.78 2.63
C GLU A 219 -10.95 -28.97 3.43
N GLY A 220 -11.31 -28.98 4.71
CA GLY A 220 -10.92 -30.05 5.61
C GLY A 220 -9.67 -29.77 6.48
N GLY A 221 -9.02 -28.64 6.30
CA GLY A 221 -8.00 -28.16 7.23
C GLY A 221 -6.68 -28.90 7.23
N GLU A 222 -6.42 -29.77 6.29
CA GLU A 222 -5.12 -30.36 6.07
C GLU A 222 -4.40 -29.61 4.96
N GLY A 223 -3.34 -28.89 5.34
CA GLY A 223 -2.47 -28.25 4.37
C GLY A 223 -1.78 -29.28 3.49
N VAL A 224 -1.73 -29.02 2.19
CA VAL A 224 -0.92 -29.75 1.20
C VAL A 224 0.47 -29.13 1.17
#